data_05b19f06d16c008d2a1e3d2037df29df
#
_entry.id   05b19f06d16c008d2a1e3d2037df29df
#
_cell.length_a   1.000
_cell.length_b   1.000
_cell.length_c   1.000
_cell.angle_alpha   90.00
_cell.angle_beta   90.00
_cell.angle_gamma   90.00
#
_symmetry.space_group_name_H-M   'P 1'
#
loop_
_entity.id
_entity.type
_entity.pdbx_description
1 polymer ?
#
loop_
_entity_poly.entity_id
_entity_poly.type
_entity_poly.pdbx_seq_one_letter_code
_entity_poly.pdbx_strand_id
1 'polypeptide(L)'
;MINSFEILTIKQQYMKLNIAVLAGDGIGPEIMKQGVAVMDAIAAKYNHTFTYNEAICGAHAIDEVGDPFPDDTFKACMEADAVLFAAVGDPRFDNNPTAKVRPEQGLLAMRKKLGLFANVRPVATFDCLLHKSPLKDELLRGADFVVIRELTGGMYFGEKYQDNDKAYDTDIYXXXXR
;
A
#
# COMPACT_ATOMS: atom_id res chain seq x y z
N MET A 1 32.12 -26.81 -24.64
CA MET A 1 31.20 -25.89 -25.35
C MET A 1 29.80 -26.15 -24.81
N ILE A 2 29.38 -25.33 -23.85
CA ILE A 2 28.02 -25.41 -23.31
C ILE A 2 27.20 -24.41 -24.11
N ASN A 3 26.47 -24.94 -25.07
CA ASN A 3 25.50 -24.17 -25.83
C ASN A 3 24.13 -24.35 -25.19
N SER A 4 23.53 -23.33 -25.01
CA SER A 4 22.09 -23.03 -24.99
C SER A 4 21.68 -22.27 -23.77
N PHE A 5 21.61 -20.96 -23.96
CA PHE A 5 20.61 -20.15 -23.28
C PHE A 5 19.27 -20.72 -23.74
N GLU A 6 18.69 -21.61 -22.95
CA GLU A 6 17.28 -21.85 -23.05
C GLU A 6 16.61 -20.54 -22.59
N ILE A 7 16.21 -19.74 -23.55
CA ILE A 7 15.28 -18.65 -23.28
C ILE A 7 14.03 -19.34 -22.76
N LEU A 8 13.87 -19.30 -21.44
CA LEU A 8 12.61 -19.67 -20.83
C LEU A 8 11.54 -18.77 -21.47
N THR A 9 10.88 -19.31 -22.49
CA THR A 9 9.70 -18.69 -23.04
C THR A 9 8.68 -18.71 -21.93
N ILE A 10 8.60 -17.60 -21.17
CA ILE A 10 7.50 -17.42 -20.22
C ILE A 10 6.24 -17.46 -21.07
N LYS A 11 5.54 -18.58 -21.05
CA LYS A 11 4.22 -18.67 -21.66
C LYS A 11 3.41 -17.52 -21.08
N GLN A 12 2.97 -16.63 -21.94
CA GLN A 12 2.13 -15.51 -21.55
C GLN A 12 0.88 -16.08 -20.92
N GLN A 13 0.83 -16.06 -19.59
CA GLN A 13 -0.28 -16.64 -18.85
C GLN A 13 -1.42 -15.64 -18.81
N TYR A 14 -2.55 -16.02 -19.40
CA TYR A 14 -3.79 -15.26 -19.29
C TYR A 14 -4.19 -15.19 -17.82
N MET A 15 -4.50 -14.00 -17.33
CA MET A 15 -4.95 -13.80 -15.95
C MET A 15 -6.35 -13.16 -15.95
N LYS A 16 -7.19 -13.65 -15.05
CA LYS A 16 -8.47 -13.06 -14.73
C LYS A 16 -8.44 -12.76 -13.24
N LEU A 17 -8.46 -11.48 -12.88
CA LEU A 17 -8.29 -11.05 -11.50
C LEU A 17 -9.41 -10.10 -11.07
N ASN A 18 -9.87 -10.30 -9.85
CA ASN A 18 -10.76 -9.37 -9.16
C ASN A 18 -9.92 -8.44 -8.29
N ILE A 19 -10.06 -7.15 -8.49
CA ILE A 19 -9.26 -6.13 -7.82
C ILE A 19 -10.19 -5.29 -6.93
N ALA A 20 -9.92 -5.28 -5.63
CA ALA A 20 -10.59 -4.32 -4.75
C ALA A 20 -9.91 -2.95 -4.94
N VAL A 21 -10.70 -1.91 -5.19
CA VAL A 21 -10.19 -0.57 -5.48
C VAL A 21 -10.54 0.35 -4.32
N LEU A 22 -9.51 0.83 -3.63
CA LEU A 22 -9.64 1.74 -2.49
C LEU A 22 -9.00 3.07 -2.86
N ALA A 23 -9.80 3.98 -3.41
CA ALA A 23 -9.32 5.29 -3.84
C ALA A 23 -8.89 6.17 -2.64
N GLY A 24 -9.64 6.06 -1.53
CA GLY A 24 -9.34 6.83 -0.31
C GLY A 24 -9.67 8.31 -0.44
N ASP A 25 -8.76 9.15 0.04
CA ASP A 25 -9.01 10.58 0.28
C ASP A 25 -8.12 11.49 -0.57
N GLY A 26 -8.43 12.78 -0.56
CA GLY A 26 -7.57 13.82 -1.12
C GLY A 26 -7.23 13.60 -2.58
N ILE A 27 -5.94 13.40 -2.86
CA ILE A 27 -5.44 13.11 -4.22
C ILE A 27 -5.78 11.68 -4.69
N GLY A 28 -6.19 10.81 -3.75
CA GLY A 28 -6.43 9.38 -4.00
C GLY A 28 -7.31 9.09 -5.20
N PRO A 29 -8.53 9.63 -5.30
CA PRO A 29 -9.41 9.35 -6.45
C PRO A 29 -8.80 9.76 -7.79
N GLU A 30 -8.07 10.88 -7.84
CA GLU A 30 -7.42 11.36 -9.06
C GLU A 30 -6.33 10.38 -9.52
N ILE A 31 -5.44 9.96 -8.62
CA ILE A 31 -4.36 9.04 -8.97
C ILE A 31 -4.90 7.62 -9.22
N MET A 32 -5.95 7.22 -8.50
CA MET A 32 -6.59 5.91 -8.71
C MET A 32 -7.11 5.77 -10.14
N LYS A 33 -7.74 6.80 -10.66
CA LYS A 33 -8.23 6.82 -12.05
C LYS A 33 -7.08 6.54 -13.04
N GLN A 34 -5.90 7.13 -12.79
CA GLN A 34 -4.73 6.89 -13.65
C GLN A 34 -4.17 5.48 -13.47
N GLY A 35 -4.16 4.99 -12.22
CA GLY A 35 -3.74 3.62 -11.92
C GLY A 35 -4.58 2.58 -12.65
N VAL A 36 -5.90 2.74 -12.60
CA VAL A 36 -6.84 1.84 -13.31
C VAL A 36 -6.60 1.91 -14.82
N ALA A 37 -6.42 3.12 -15.37
CA ALA A 37 -6.16 3.29 -16.81
C ALA A 37 -4.87 2.55 -17.26
N VAL A 38 -3.82 2.57 -16.41
CA VAL A 38 -2.59 1.81 -16.69
C VAL A 38 -2.87 0.30 -16.64
N MET A 39 -3.61 -0.15 -15.64
CA MET A 39 -3.98 -1.58 -15.53
C MET A 39 -4.79 -2.03 -16.75
N ASP A 40 -5.74 -1.21 -17.22
CA ASP A 40 -6.54 -1.52 -18.42
C ASP A 40 -5.65 -1.62 -19.66
N ALA A 41 -4.68 -0.72 -19.81
CA ALA A 41 -3.74 -0.77 -20.92
C ALA A 41 -2.90 -2.06 -20.90
N ILE A 42 -2.46 -2.48 -19.70
CA ILE A 42 -1.73 -3.74 -19.51
C ILE A 42 -2.65 -4.93 -19.85
N ALA A 43 -3.89 -4.90 -19.35
CA ALA A 43 -4.87 -5.95 -19.62
C ALA A 43 -5.09 -6.13 -21.13
N ALA A 44 -5.30 -5.03 -21.83
CA ALA A 44 -5.49 -5.04 -23.29
C ALA A 44 -4.25 -5.57 -24.03
N LYS A 45 -3.05 -5.12 -23.60
CA LYS A 45 -1.78 -5.51 -24.24
C LYS A 45 -1.47 -7.00 -24.08
N TYR A 46 -1.80 -7.57 -22.94
CA TYR A 46 -1.41 -8.93 -22.58
C TYR A 46 -2.59 -9.91 -22.51
N ASN A 47 -3.77 -9.48 -22.93
CA ASN A 47 -5.00 -10.29 -22.93
C ASN A 47 -5.41 -10.76 -21.52
N HIS A 48 -5.21 -9.91 -20.51
CA HIS A 48 -5.73 -10.16 -19.16
C HIS A 48 -7.16 -9.62 -19.05
N THR A 49 -7.86 -10.01 -17.99
CA THR A 49 -9.16 -9.45 -17.62
C THR A 49 -9.12 -9.04 -16.15
N PHE A 50 -9.37 -7.78 -15.86
CA PHE A 50 -9.48 -7.28 -14.51
C PHE A 50 -10.92 -6.80 -14.25
N THR A 51 -11.47 -7.23 -13.11
CA THR A 51 -12.76 -6.75 -12.62
C THR A 51 -12.47 -5.89 -11.40
N TYR A 52 -13.00 -4.68 -11.37
CA TYR A 52 -12.74 -3.72 -10.30
C TYR A 52 -13.96 -3.61 -9.39
N ASN A 53 -13.74 -3.78 -8.09
CA ASN A 53 -14.77 -3.66 -7.05
C ASN A 53 -14.37 -2.50 -6.15
N GLU A 54 -15.08 -1.37 -6.27
CA GLU A 54 -14.78 -0.17 -5.49
C GLU A 54 -15.31 -0.32 -4.06
N ALA A 55 -14.51 0.14 -3.08
CA ALA A 55 -14.90 0.17 -1.68
C ALA A 55 -14.34 1.43 -1.02
N ILE A 56 -15.04 1.92 0.00
CA ILE A 56 -14.69 3.16 0.68
C ILE A 56 -13.68 2.94 1.79
N CYS A 57 -12.77 3.89 2.00
CA CYS A 57 -11.84 3.88 3.12
C CYS A 57 -11.41 5.31 3.46
N GLY A 58 -10.75 5.48 4.62
CA GLY A 58 -10.21 6.77 5.02
C GLY A 58 -11.28 7.75 5.50
N ALA A 59 -11.10 9.03 5.21
CA ALA A 59 -12.01 10.09 5.60
C ALA A 59 -13.39 9.92 4.97
N HIS A 60 -13.44 9.50 3.71
CA HIS A 60 -14.70 9.23 3.03
C HIS A 60 -15.52 8.19 3.79
N ALA A 61 -14.89 7.10 4.24
CA ALA A 61 -15.59 6.07 5.00
C ALA A 61 -16.02 6.58 6.39
N ILE A 62 -15.19 7.42 7.03
CA ILE A 62 -15.58 8.04 8.29
C ILE A 62 -16.86 8.89 8.11
N ASP A 63 -16.90 9.68 7.05
CA ASP A 63 -18.06 10.54 6.76
C ASP A 63 -19.34 9.73 6.51
N GLU A 64 -19.20 8.58 5.83
CA GLU A 64 -20.37 7.75 5.47
C GLU A 64 -20.85 6.83 6.60
N VAL A 65 -19.91 6.17 7.30
CA VAL A 65 -20.27 5.13 8.27
C VAL A 65 -19.55 5.24 9.63
N GLY A 66 -18.70 6.25 9.82
CA GLY A 66 -17.99 6.47 11.09
C GLY A 66 -16.76 5.60 11.30
N ASP A 67 -16.37 4.81 10.34
CA ASP A 67 -15.23 3.86 10.44
C ASP A 67 -14.31 4.03 9.23
N PRO A 68 -12.99 4.28 9.41
CA PRO A 68 -12.08 4.48 8.29
C PRO A 68 -11.78 3.21 7.49
N PHE A 69 -12.14 2.03 7.98
CA PHE A 69 -11.98 0.76 7.26
C PHE A 69 -13.13 -0.19 7.61
N PRO A 70 -14.34 0.05 7.06
CA PRO A 70 -15.54 -0.71 7.39
C PRO A 70 -15.43 -2.20 7.08
N ASP A 71 -16.26 -3.00 7.73
CA ASP A 71 -16.27 -4.45 7.53
C ASP A 71 -16.63 -4.83 6.07
N ASP A 72 -17.48 -4.06 5.40
CA ASP A 72 -17.77 -4.32 3.98
C ASP A 72 -16.54 -4.09 3.11
N THR A 73 -15.73 -3.08 3.41
CA THR A 73 -14.46 -2.85 2.73
C THR A 73 -13.48 -3.99 3.01
N PHE A 74 -13.38 -4.42 4.26
CA PHE A 74 -12.55 -5.57 4.63
C PHE A 74 -12.97 -6.82 3.85
N LYS A 75 -14.27 -7.09 3.77
CA LYS A 75 -14.81 -8.24 3.03
C LYS A 75 -14.45 -8.13 1.54
N ALA A 76 -14.65 -6.95 0.93
CA ALA A 76 -14.30 -6.75 -0.48
C ALA A 76 -12.81 -7.02 -0.74
N CYS A 77 -11.93 -6.60 0.19
CA CYS A 77 -10.49 -6.87 0.09
C CYS A 77 -10.17 -8.36 0.21
N MET A 78 -10.85 -9.07 1.12
CA MET A 78 -10.61 -10.50 1.32
C MET A 78 -11.09 -11.36 0.15
N GLU A 79 -12.12 -10.91 -0.57
CA GLU A 79 -12.67 -11.62 -1.73
C GLU A 79 -11.90 -11.31 -3.01
N ALA A 80 -11.02 -10.32 -3.00
CA ALA A 80 -10.26 -9.90 -4.16
C ALA A 80 -8.93 -10.66 -4.26
N ASP A 81 -8.41 -10.77 -5.49
CA ASP A 81 -7.08 -11.33 -5.74
C ASP A 81 -5.98 -10.33 -5.36
N ALA A 82 -6.29 -9.04 -5.42
CA ALA A 82 -5.37 -7.97 -5.04
C ALA A 82 -6.15 -6.71 -4.65
N VAL A 83 -5.51 -5.86 -3.87
CA VAL A 83 -6.06 -4.56 -3.48
C VAL A 83 -5.24 -3.45 -4.14
N LEU A 84 -5.90 -2.62 -4.93
CA LEU A 84 -5.29 -1.40 -5.48
C LEU A 84 -5.69 -0.25 -4.55
N PHE A 85 -4.71 0.31 -3.86
CA PHE A 85 -4.92 1.33 -2.83
C PHE A 85 -4.17 2.60 -3.20
N ALA A 86 -4.83 3.76 -3.08
CA ALA A 86 -4.19 5.03 -3.44
C ALA A 86 -3.68 5.79 -2.20
N ALA A 87 -4.53 6.59 -1.57
CA ALA A 87 -4.07 7.43 -0.47
C ALA A 87 -5.18 7.65 0.56
N VAL A 88 -4.79 7.75 1.83
CA VAL A 88 -5.70 8.19 2.89
C VAL A 88 -5.09 9.36 3.64
N GLY A 89 -5.95 10.21 4.13
CA GLY A 89 -5.59 11.39 4.89
C GLY A 89 -6.40 12.60 4.43
N ASP A 90 -6.85 13.39 5.39
CA ASP A 90 -7.64 14.59 5.09
C ASP A 90 -7.23 15.66 6.11
N PRO A 91 -6.81 16.86 5.65
CA PRO A 91 -6.39 17.94 6.55
C PRO A 91 -7.40 18.32 7.63
N ARG A 92 -8.67 18.01 7.43
CA ARG A 92 -9.72 18.24 8.46
C ARG A 92 -9.42 17.52 9.77
N PHE A 93 -8.64 16.43 9.72
CA PHE A 93 -8.29 15.62 10.89
C PHE A 93 -6.95 15.99 11.50
N ASP A 94 -6.06 16.69 10.77
CA ASP A 94 -4.68 16.94 11.20
C ASP A 94 -4.61 17.76 12.50
N ASN A 95 -5.39 18.83 12.57
CA ASN A 95 -5.37 19.75 13.70
C ASN A 95 -6.64 19.66 14.56
N ASN A 96 -7.32 18.53 14.52
CA ASN A 96 -8.55 18.32 15.29
C ASN A 96 -8.26 17.42 16.50
N PRO A 97 -8.01 18.01 17.69
CA PRO A 97 -7.73 17.22 18.89
C PRO A 97 -8.94 16.44 19.40
N THR A 98 -10.14 16.79 18.93
CA THR A 98 -11.37 16.12 19.33
C THR A 98 -11.76 14.97 18.43
N ALA A 99 -11.03 14.77 17.32
CA ALA A 99 -11.31 13.67 16.40
C ALA A 99 -11.02 12.32 17.09
N LYS A 100 -12.07 11.54 17.30
CA LYS A 100 -11.96 10.22 17.93
C LYS A 100 -11.40 9.18 16.99
N VAL A 101 -11.62 9.39 15.69
CA VAL A 101 -11.21 8.46 14.64
C VAL A 101 -10.50 9.28 13.54
N ARG A 102 -9.44 8.71 12.97
CA ARG A 102 -8.64 9.36 11.93
C ARG A 102 -8.49 8.45 10.71
N PRO A 103 -8.40 9.03 9.50
CA PRO A 103 -8.25 8.24 8.27
C PRO A 103 -7.08 7.25 8.31
N GLU A 104 -5.95 7.65 8.91
CA GLU A 104 -4.73 6.83 8.99
C GLU A 104 -4.95 5.54 9.81
N GLN A 105 -5.90 5.56 10.74
CA GLN A 105 -6.27 4.35 11.49
C GLN A 105 -6.85 3.29 10.56
N GLY A 106 -7.50 3.71 9.46
CA GLY A 106 -7.98 2.79 8.42
C GLY A 106 -6.85 2.04 7.75
N LEU A 107 -5.75 2.74 7.42
CA LEU A 107 -4.57 2.09 6.84
C LEU A 107 -3.96 1.07 7.82
N LEU A 108 -3.84 1.43 9.09
CA LEU A 108 -3.32 0.50 10.10
C LEU A 108 -4.24 -0.71 10.29
N ALA A 109 -5.56 -0.46 10.34
CA ALA A 109 -6.56 -1.53 10.44
C ALA A 109 -6.49 -2.48 9.23
N MET A 110 -6.37 -1.92 8.02
CA MET A 110 -6.22 -2.70 6.79
C MET A 110 -4.98 -3.61 6.87
N ARG A 111 -3.84 -3.05 7.24
CA ARG A 111 -2.60 -3.83 7.37
C ARG A 111 -2.75 -4.98 8.35
N LYS A 112 -3.34 -4.72 9.50
CA LYS A 112 -3.54 -5.72 10.55
C LYS A 112 -4.57 -6.78 10.14
N LYS A 113 -5.76 -6.36 9.69
CA LYS A 113 -6.86 -7.28 9.35
C LYS A 113 -6.51 -8.18 8.16
N LEU A 114 -5.79 -7.64 7.16
CA LEU A 114 -5.38 -8.40 5.97
C LEU A 114 -4.05 -9.16 6.15
N GLY A 115 -3.38 -9.00 7.28
CA GLY A 115 -2.10 -9.66 7.55
C GLY A 115 -0.96 -9.21 6.65
N LEU A 116 -0.92 -7.92 6.30
CA LEU A 116 0.09 -7.37 5.39
C LEU A 116 1.39 -7.14 6.14
N PHE A 117 2.27 -8.14 6.16
CA PHE A 117 3.47 -8.14 6.99
C PHE A 117 4.69 -7.45 6.37
N ALA A 118 4.73 -7.31 5.06
CA ALA A 118 5.90 -6.77 4.38
C ALA A 118 5.53 -5.64 3.41
N ASN A 119 6.15 -4.48 3.59
CA ASN A 119 6.10 -3.38 2.63
C ASN A 119 7.36 -3.47 1.77
N VAL A 120 7.20 -3.72 0.49
CA VAL A 120 8.30 -3.91 -0.45
C VAL A 120 8.45 -2.64 -1.30
N ARG A 121 9.59 -1.97 -1.19
CA ARG A 121 9.86 -0.69 -1.86
C ARG A 121 11.07 -0.80 -2.77
N PRO A 122 10.88 -1.12 -4.05
CA PRO A 122 12.00 -1.05 -4.99
C PRO A 122 12.41 0.41 -5.19
N VAL A 123 13.73 0.65 -5.20
CA VAL A 123 14.33 1.97 -5.39
C VAL A 123 15.36 1.85 -6.50
N ALA A 124 15.16 2.61 -7.56
CA ALA A 124 16.12 2.68 -8.65
C ALA A 124 16.34 4.14 -9.05
N THR A 125 17.54 4.45 -9.46
CA THR A 125 17.85 5.78 -9.97
C THR A 125 17.66 5.84 -11.49
N PHE A 126 17.21 6.97 -11.96
CA PHE A 126 17.06 7.26 -13.38
C PHE A 126 18.05 8.38 -13.74
N ASP A 127 18.90 8.14 -14.74
CA ASP A 127 19.92 9.11 -15.12
C ASP A 127 19.37 10.51 -15.39
N CYS A 128 18.18 10.60 -15.98
CA CYS A 128 17.54 11.89 -16.27
C CYS A 128 17.11 12.67 -15.00
N LEU A 129 17.08 12.00 -13.84
CA LEU A 129 16.66 12.63 -12.58
C LEU A 129 17.81 12.86 -11.59
N LEU A 130 19.05 12.48 -11.91
CA LEU A 130 20.20 12.63 -11.01
C LEU A 130 20.32 14.07 -10.49
N HIS A 131 20.13 15.06 -11.38
CA HIS A 131 20.24 16.48 -11.06
C HIS A 131 19.22 16.98 -10.02
N LYS A 132 18.21 16.18 -9.67
CA LYS A 132 17.21 16.55 -8.65
C LYS A 132 17.61 16.12 -7.24
N SER A 133 18.65 15.32 -7.11
CA SER A 133 19.11 14.82 -5.81
C SER A 133 20.13 15.79 -5.17
N PRO A 134 20.15 15.88 -3.84
CA PRO A 134 21.23 16.59 -3.14
C PRO A 134 22.53 15.79 -3.08
N LEU A 135 22.52 14.52 -3.47
CA LEU A 135 23.72 13.68 -3.50
C LEU A 135 24.43 13.82 -4.83
N LYS A 136 25.73 13.56 -4.82
CA LYS A 136 26.56 13.59 -6.03
C LYS A 136 26.14 12.46 -6.99
N ASP A 137 26.15 12.75 -8.28
CA ASP A 137 25.76 11.79 -9.33
C ASP A 137 26.52 10.46 -9.23
N GLU A 138 27.80 10.50 -8.91
CA GLU A 138 28.64 9.31 -8.79
C GLU A 138 28.21 8.35 -7.68
N LEU A 139 27.48 8.85 -6.67
CA LEU A 139 26.94 8.04 -5.57
C LEU A 139 25.57 7.46 -5.90
N LEU A 140 24.89 8.04 -6.87
CA LEU A 140 23.52 7.66 -7.22
C LEU A 140 23.43 6.76 -8.44
N ARG A 141 24.33 7.01 -9.39
CA ARG A 141 24.26 6.33 -10.69
C ARG A 141 24.32 4.81 -10.52
N GLY A 142 23.29 4.14 -11.02
CA GLY A 142 23.19 2.68 -10.95
C GLY A 142 22.69 2.15 -9.62
N ALA A 143 22.24 3.01 -8.70
CA ALA A 143 21.64 2.51 -7.46
C ALA A 143 20.34 1.77 -7.80
N ASP A 144 20.25 0.51 -7.36
CA ASP A 144 19.10 -0.36 -7.56
C ASP A 144 19.05 -1.33 -6.38
N PHE A 145 18.07 -1.12 -5.51
CA PHE A 145 17.91 -1.94 -4.30
C PHE A 145 16.44 -2.00 -3.87
N VAL A 146 16.14 -2.90 -2.95
CA VAL A 146 14.79 -3.03 -2.40
C VAL A 146 14.85 -2.83 -0.89
N VAL A 147 14.00 -1.92 -0.39
CA VAL A 147 13.77 -1.76 1.04
C VAL A 147 12.57 -2.63 1.42
N ILE A 148 12.77 -3.54 2.35
CA ILE A 148 11.68 -4.35 2.90
C ILE A 148 11.42 -3.88 4.33
N ARG A 149 10.18 -3.42 4.58
CA ARG A 149 9.76 -2.92 5.89
C ARG A 149 8.72 -3.86 6.49
N GLU A 150 8.99 -4.34 7.71
CA GLU A 150 8.02 -5.11 8.47
C GLU A 150 6.86 -4.20 8.90
N LEU A 151 5.60 -4.69 8.80
CA LEU A 151 4.41 -3.87 9.02
C LEU A 151 3.46 -4.37 10.13
N THR A 152 3.73 -5.51 10.75
CA THR A 152 2.77 -6.10 11.71
C THR A 152 3.25 -6.05 13.16
N GLY A 153 4.45 -5.55 13.38
CA GLY A 153 5.03 -5.37 14.70
C GLY A 153 5.46 -3.92 14.95
N GLY A 154 6.32 -3.78 15.94
CA GLY A 154 6.95 -2.50 16.25
C GLY A 154 5.99 -1.49 16.90
N MET A 155 6.42 -0.26 16.88
CA MET A 155 5.79 0.85 17.61
C MET A 155 4.32 1.11 17.25
N TYR A 156 3.87 0.68 16.07
CA TYR A 156 2.48 0.96 15.65
C TYR A 156 1.48 -0.03 16.25
N PHE A 157 1.91 -1.23 16.62
CA PHE A 157 1.02 -2.30 17.05
C PHE A 157 1.32 -2.83 18.46
N GLY A 158 2.34 -2.31 19.10
CA GLY A 158 2.68 -2.63 20.47
C GLY A 158 1.64 -2.13 21.46
N GLU A 159 1.62 -2.76 22.62
CA GLU A 159 0.73 -2.35 23.70
C GLU A 159 1.15 -0.98 24.24
N LYS A 160 0.18 -0.09 24.37
CA LYS A 160 0.41 1.28 24.83
C LYS A 160 -0.48 1.61 26.01
N TYR A 161 0.04 2.40 26.91
CA TYR A 161 -0.72 2.88 28.07
C TYR A 161 -0.23 4.27 28.46
N GLN A 162 -1.15 5.12 28.89
CA GLN A 162 -0.82 6.43 29.44
C GLN A 162 -1.91 6.85 30.44
N ASP A 163 -1.47 7.34 31.59
CA ASP A 163 -2.34 8.05 32.54
C ASP A 163 -1.63 9.35 32.97
N ASN A 164 -2.05 9.95 34.09
CA ASN A 164 -1.50 11.21 34.56
C ASN A 164 -0.06 11.07 35.12
N ASP A 165 0.31 9.88 35.55
CA ASP A 165 1.56 9.64 36.27
C ASP A 165 2.59 8.84 35.47
N LYS A 166 2.14 8.04 34.52
CA LYS A 166 3.04 7.16 33.78
C LYS A 166 2.54 6.88 32.35
N ALA A 167 3.49 6.56 31.49
CA ALA A 167 3.21 6.07 30.14
C ALA A 167 4.19 4.93 29.79
N TYR A 168 3.72 3.93 29.04
CA TYR A 168 4.62 2.97 28.44
C TYR A 168 4.17 2.59 27.01
N ASP A 169 5.14 2.19 26.24
CA ASP A 169 4.95 1.72 24.86
C ASP A 169 5.79 0.45 24.69
N THR A 170 5.18 -0.59 24.19
CA THR A 170 5.86 -1.88 23.97
C THR A 170 6.15 -2.06 22.49
N ASP A 171 7.42 -2.32 22.19
CA ASP A 171 7.88 -2.53 20.81
C ASP A 171 8.29 -3.99 20.65
N ILE A 172 7.49 -4.79 19.91
CA ILE A 172 7.67 -6.23 19.75
C ILE A 172 7.96 -6.54 18.28
N TYR A 173 9.04 -7.25 18.02
CA TYR A 173 9.41 -7.71 16.70
C TYR A 173 9.42 -9.22 16.67
N UNK A 174 8.84 -9.72 15.90
CA UNK A 174 8.75 -11.11 15.82
C UNK A 174 9.62 -11.57 14.69
N UNK A 175 10.23 -12.06 14.87
CA UNK A 175 11.02 -12.47 13.96
C UNK A 175 10.59 -13.69 13.48
N UNK A 176 9.89 -13.69 13.14
CA UNK A 176 9.39 -14.78 12.65
C UNK A 176 10.02 -14.98 11.40
N UNK A 177 10.44 -15.57 11.32
CA UNK A 177 10.87 -15.94 10.29
C UNK A 177 9.87 -16.41 9.53
N ARG A 178 9.39 -15.97 8.66
CA ARG A 178 8.38 -16.33 7.72
C ARG A 178 8.94 -16.35 6.31
#